data_1b21bcaf7aabe290b9ecde41b9371f66
#
_entry.id   1b21bcaf7aabe290b9ecde41b9371f66
#
_cell.length_a   1.000
_cell.length_b   1.000
_cell.length_c   1.000
_cell.angle_alpha   90.00
_cell.angle_beta   90.00
_cell.angle_gamma   90.00
#
_symmetry.space_group_name_H-M   'P 1'
#
loop_
_entity.id
_entity.type
_entity.pdbx_description
1 polymer ?
#
loop_
_entity_poly.entity_id
_entity_poly.type
_entity_poly.pdbx_seq_one_letter_code
_entity_poly.pdbx_strand_id
1 'polypeptide(L)'
;MAKNTHDHRFARAAGRAARAFREQQQADNERLAQRREQERAADQTRLAERQQARERALDERDELEAGRLHPLLGLARRWWSFAVVVMAGLAAVFLVNGLRARSEGGPVIDLTTGVESVGVLGGATGQFALAGFVGVLTLFTLWGTIALYRRRASAVNTLTTLTALVGIPSLVRGNALLLIVTALLIIGTVLVWLPPVKSRLRKGRVDRAVERAADRATG
;
A
#
# COMPACT_ATOMS: atom_id res chain seq x y z
N MET A 1 -35.21 -75.32 52.07
CA MET A 1 -34.64 -74.87 50.75
C MET A 1 -35.41 -73.72 50.09
N ALA A 2 -35.61 -72.57 50.76
CA ALA A 2 -36.48 -71.46 50.26
C ALA A 2 -35.75 -70.09 50.23
N LYS A 3 -34.42 -70.04 50.47
CA LYS A 3 -33.65 -68.78 50.62
C LYS A 3 -33.07 -68.19 49.36
N ASN A 4 -32.93 -68.97 48.27
CA ASN A 4 -32.27 -68.56 47.04
C ASN A 4 -33.13 -67.82 46.00
N THR A 5 -34.45 -67.88 46.11
CA THR A 5 -35.33 -67.25 45.08
C THR A 5 -35.52 -65.76 45.30
N HIS A 6 -35.37 -65.27 46.52
CA HIS A 6 -35.48 -63.81 46.83
C HIS A 6 -34.24 -63.02 46.32
N ASP A 7 -33.05 -63.55 46.46
CA ASP A 7 -31.81 -62.92 46.07
C ASP A 7 -31.72 -62.72 44.53
N HIS A 8 -32.23 -63.67 43.77
CA HIS A 8 -32.25 -63.55 42.30
C HIS A 8 -33.23 -62.51 41.79
N ARG A 9 -34.33 -62.24 42.50
CA ARG A 9 -35.29 -61.22 42.15
C ARG A 9 -34.76 -59.82 42.44
N PHE A 10 -34.05 -59.61 43.54
CA PHE A 10 -33.38 -58.37 43.92
C PHE A 10 -32.23 -58.05 42.95
N ALA A 11 -31.39 -59.02 42.60
CA ALA A 11 -30.31 -58.85 41.62
C ALA A 11 -30.82 -58.46 40.26
N ARG A 12 -31.94 -59.04 39.79
CA ARG A 12 -32.57 -58.68 38.50
C ARG A 12 -33.24 -57.32 38.55
N ALA A 13 -33.80 -56.90 39.66
CA ALA A 13 -34.39 -55.56 39.83
C ALA A 13 -33.29 -54.48 39.87
N ALA A 14 -32.20 -54.71 40.62
CA ALA A 14 -31.04 -53.82 40.65
C ALA A 14 -30.35 -53.68 39.27
N GLY A 15 -30.21 -54.81 38.53
CA GLY A 15 -29.67 -54.78 37.18
C GLY A 15 -30.53 -53.98 36.20
N ARG A 16 -31.87 -54.02 36.31
CA ARG A 16 -32.77 -53.19 35.49
C ARG A 16 -32.71 -51.72 35.84
N ALA A 17 -32.71 -51.39 37.14
CA ALA A 17 -32.56 -50.01 37.59
C ALA A 17 -31.23 -49.37 37.17
N ALA A 18 -30.11 -50.14 37.23
CA ALA A 18 -28.81 -49.68 36.77
C ALA A 18 -28.74 -49.45 35.24
N ARG A 19 -29.44 -50.27 34.46
CA ARG A 19 -29.56 -50.04 32.99
C ARG A 19 -30.41 -48.79 32.69
N ALA A 20 -31.57 -48.66 33.31
CA ALA A 20 -32.42 -47.49 33.10
C ALA A 20 -31.72 -46.20 33.53
N PHE A 21 -30.94 -46.21 34.59
CA PHE A 21 -30.13 -45.04 34.98
C PHE A 21 -29.04 -44.70 33.97
N ARG A 22 -28.37 -45.69 33.43
CA ARG A 22 -27.35 -45.48 32.36
C ARG A 22 -27.99 -44.94 31.08
N GLU A 23 -29.11 -45.48 30.66
CA GLU A 23 -29.85 -45.01 29.48
C GLU A 23 -30.33 -43.56 29.68
N GLN A 24 -30.82 -43.22 30.87
CA GLN A 24 -31.20 -41.85 31.19
C GLN A 24 -29.99 -40.91 31.19
N GLN A 25 -28.85 -41.35 31.75
CA GLN A 25 -27.61 -40.56 31.76
C GLN A 25 -27.06 -40.36 30.36
N GLN A 26 -27.17 -41.37 29.49
CA GLN A 26 -26.76 -41.25 28.06
C GLN A 26 -27.68 -40.25 27.32
N ALA A 27 -29.01 -40.35 27.52
CA ALA A 27 -29.93 -39.41 26.88
C ALA A 27 -29.74 -37.97 27.36
N ASP A 28 -29.40 -37.74 28.62
CA ASP A 28 -29.10 -36.41 29.13
C ASP A 28 -27.78 -35.87 28.59
N ASN A 29 -26.77 -36.72 28.44
CA ASN A 29 -25.51 -36.34 27.83
C ASN A 29 -25.67 -35.99 26.33
N GLU A 30 -26.46 -36.75 25.62
CA GLU A 30 -26.78 -36.47 24.19
C GLU A 30 -27.55 -35.11 24.06
N ARG A 31 -28.51 -34.86 24.94
CA ARG A 31 -29.22 -33.56 24.94
C ARG A 31 -28.29 -32.40 25.27
N LEU A 32 -27.35 -32.58 26.19
CA LEU A 32 -26.35 -31.56 26.50
C LEU A 32 -25.37 -31.35 25.34
N ALA A 33 -24.97 -32.40 24.66
CA ALA A 33 -24.12 -32.32 23.46
C ALA A 33 -24.82 -31.53 22.32
N GLN A 34 -26.07 -31.87 22.05
CA GLN A 34 -26.91 -31.17 21.07
C GLN A 34 -27.07 -29.67 21.38
N ARG A 35 -27.33 -29.33 22.64
CA ARG A 35 -27.42 -27.92 23.07
C ARG A 35 -26.12 -27.17 22.84
N ARG A 36 -24.98 -27.78 23.21
CA ARG A 36 -23.66 -27.17 22.98
C ARG A 36 -23.34 -26.98 21.49
N GLU A 37 -23.76 -27.91 20.64
CA GLU A 37 -23.61 -27.75 19.18
C GLU A 37 -24.50 -26.63 18.64
N GLN A 38 -25.72 -26.53 19.09
CA GLN A 38 -26.63 -25.43 18.72
C GLN A 38 -26.12 -24.07 19.19
N GLU A 39 -25.58 -23.98 20.40
CA GLU A 39 -24.96 -22.76 20.93
C GLU A 39 -23.73 -22.37 20.11
N ARG A 40 -22.86 -23.33 19.78
CA ARG A 40 -21.69 -23.07 18.92
C ARG A 40 -22.09 -22.60 17.52
N ALA A 41 -23.11 -23.22 16.93
CA ALA A 41 -23.61 -22.81 15.61
C ALA A 41 -24.22 -21.39 15.68
N ALA A 42 -24.97 -21.08 16.72
CA ALA A 42 -25.52 -19.73 16.94
C ALA A 42 -24.42 -18.67 17.18
N ASP A 43 -23.37 -19.03 17.90
CA ASP A 43 -22.24 -18.11 18.11
C ASP A 43 -21.44 -17.89 16.82
N GLN A 44 -21.24 -18.92 16.00
CA GLN A 44 -20.60 -18.79 14.70
C GLN A 44 -21.39 -17.89 13.75
N THR A 45 -22.70 -18.05 13.69
CA THR A 45 -23.57 -17.16 12.88
C THR A 45 -23.51 -15.72 13.38
N ARG A 46 -23.54 -15.48 14.66
CA ARG A 46 -23.42 -14.13 15.23
C ARG A 46 -22.06 -13.50 14.95
N LEU A 47 -20.98 -14.28 14.98
CA LEU A 47 -19.65 -13.80 14.62
C LEU A 47 -19.56 -13.45 13.14
N ALA A 48 -20.11 -14.30 12.26
CA ALA A 48 -20.17 -14.04 10.83
C ALA A 48 -20.98 -12.77 10.50
N GLU A 49 -22.14 -12.60 11.13
CA GLU A 49 -22.96 -11.38 10.98
C GLU A 49 -22.23 -10.11 11.44
N ARG A 50 -21.52 -10.18 12.57
CA ARG A 50 -20.70 -9.06 13.05
C ARG A 50 -19.55 -8.72 12.12
N GLN A 51 -18.92 -9.72 11.52
CA GLN A 51 -17.87 -9.50 10.52
C GLN A 51 -18.44 -8.85 9.25
N GLN A 52 -19.55 -9.36 8.72
CA GLN A 52 -20.23 -8.75 7.57
C GLN A 52 -20.73 -7.33 7.87
N ALA A 53 -21.26 -7.07 9.04
CA ALA A 53 -21.68 -5.72 9.43
C ALA A 53 -20.50 -4.75 9.53
N ARG A 54 -19.34 -5.22 10.03
CA ARG A 54 -18.10 -4.42 10.03
C ARG A 54 -17.58 -4.14 8.62
N GLU A 55 -17.60 -5.13 7.76
CA GLU A 55 -17.18 -4.99 6.36
C GLU A 55 -18.08 -3.99 5.63
N ARG A 56 -19.40 -4.09 5.77
CA ARG A 56 -20.37 -3.12 5.20
C ARG A 56 -20.16 -1.71 5.73
N ALA A 57 -19.95 -1.56 7.03
CA ALA A 57 -19.68 -0.25 7.64
C ALA A 57 -18.34 0.35 7.19
N LEU A 58 -17.35 -0.47 6.87
CA LEU A 58 -16.08 -0.02 6.30
C LEU A 58 -16.26 0.38 4.84
N ASP A 59 -17.01 -0.39 4.06
CA ASP A 59 -17.30 -0.09 2.67
C ASP A 59 -18.13 1.19 2.54
N GLU A 60 -19.15 1.37 3.37
CA GLU A 60 -19.97 2.58 3.40
C GLU A 60 -19.17 3.83 3.79
N ARG A 61 -18.28 3.73 4.77
CA ARG A 61 -17.33 4.80 5.10
C ARG A 61 -16.39 5.09 3.94
N ASP A 62 -15.89 4.06 3.27
CA ASP A 62 -15.00 4.20 2.13
C ASP A 62 -15.70 4.80 0.90
N GLU A 63 -17.00 4.52 0.69
CA GLU A 63 -17.82 5.17 -0.36
C GLU A 63 -18.08 6.64 -0.03
N LEU A 64 -18.44 6.96 1.20
CA LEU A 64 -18.61 8.36 1.65
C LEU A 64 -17.30 9.17 1.56
N GLU A 65 -16.17 8.52 1.83
CA GLU A 65 -14.85 9.14 1.67
C GLU A 65 -14.32 9.09 0.22
N ALA A 66 -14.79 8.18 -0.65
CA ALA A 66 -14.35 8.08 -2.04
C ALA A 66 -14.79 9.29 -2.87
N GLY A 67 -15.90 9.95 -2.52
CA GLY A 67 -16.34 11.22 -3.10
C GLY A 67 -15.44 12.40 -2.72
N ARG A 68 -14.68 12.32 -1.63
CA ARG A 68 -13.74 13.35 -1.19
C ARG A 68 -12.32 12.83 -1.36
N LEU A 69 -11.52 13.47 -2.22
CA LEU A 69 -10.09 13.22 -2.29
C LEU A 69 -9.49 13.44 -0.90
N HIS A 70 -8.91 12.38 -0.31
CA HIS A 70 -8.24 12.52 0.98
C HIS A 70 -7.22 13.66 0.87
N PRO A 71 -7.21 14.65 1.77
CA PRO A 71 -6.38 15.85 1.63
C PRO A 71 -4.91 15.52 1.43
N LEU A 72 -4.40 14.47 2.10
CA LEU A 72 -3.02 14.00 1.95
C LEU A 72 -2.71 13.45 0.55
N LEU A 73 -3.67 12.79 -0.11
CA LEU A 73 -3.47 12.34 -1.49
C LEU A 73 -3.45 13.52 -2.46
N GLY A 74 -4.31 14.52 -2.22
CA GLY A 74 -4.30 15.77 -2.96
C GLY A 74 -2.98 16.53 -2.78
N LEU A 75 -2.48 16.59 -1.54
CA LEU A 75 -1.18 17.20 -1.23
C LEU A 75 -0.03 16.46 -1.91
N ALA A 76 0.01 15.13 -1.83
CA ALA A 76 1.03 14.32 -2.50
C ALA A 76 1.05 14.54 -4.01
N ARG A 77 -0.14 14.63 -4.66
CA ARG A 77 -0.24 14.92 -6.09
C ARG A 77 0.31 16.30 -6.45
N ARG A 78 -0.08 17.34 -5.71
CA ARG A 78 0.43 18.70 -5.92
C ARG A 78 1.93 18.78 -5.71
N TRP A 79 2.43 18.13 -4.67
CA TRP A 79 3.86 18.08 -4.37
C TRP A 79 4.67 17.45 -5.50
N TRP A 80 4.24 16.30 -6.00
CA TRP A 80 4.93 15.64 -7.10
C TRP A 80 4.79 16.39 -8.43
N SER A 81 3.64 17.06 -8.68
CA SER A 81 3.52 17.95 -9.84
C SER A 81 4.49 19.13 -9.74
N PHE A 82 4.66 19.70 -8.55
CA PHE A 82 5.67 20.73 -8.31
C PHE A 82 7.10 20.20 -8.53
N ALA A 83 7.42 19.00 -8.04
CA ALA A 83 8.70 18.36 -8.27
C ALA A 83 9.00 18.16 -9.77
N VAL A 84 8.00 17.77 -10.58
CA VAL A 84 8.14 17.69 -12.06
C VAL A 84 8.49 19.03 -12.64
N VAL A 85 7.83 20.11 -12.24
CA VAL A 85 8.11 21.47 -12.75
C VAL A 85 9.53 21.91 -12.39
N VAL A 86 9.96 21.68 -11.15
CA VAL A 86 11.31 22.02 -10.68
C VAL A 86 12.38 21.23 -11.49
N MET A 87 12.18 19.95 -11.69
CA MET A 87 13.10 19.09 -12.44
C MET A 87 13.14 19.51 -13.93
N ALA A 88 12.00 19.83 -14.54
CA ALA A 88 11.93 20.32 -15.91
C ALA A 88 12.62 21.69 -16.06
N GLY A 89 12.42 22.59 -15.09
CA GLY A 89 13.12 23.86 -15.04
C GLY A 89 14.64 23.70 -14.96
N LEU A 90 15.11 22.79 -14.12
CA LEU A 90 16.53 22.48 -13.99
C LEU A 90 17.13 21.90 -15.28
N ALA A 91 16.42 20.99 -15.96
CA ALA A 91 16.83 20.47 -17.26
C ALA A 91 16.91 21.57 -18.32
N ALA A 92 15.94 22.49 -18.33
CA ALA A 92 15.93 23.64 -19.24
C ALA A 92 17.12 24.59 -18.99
N VAL A 93 17.45 24.83 -17.71
CA VAL A 93 18.62 25.66 -17.38
C VAL A 93 19.92 25.05 -17.88
N PHE A 94 20.14 23.73 -17.66
CA PHE A 94 21.32 23.05 -18.20
C PHE A 94 21.36 23.08 -19.73
N LEU A 95 20.21 22.93 -20.39
CA LEU A 95 20.11 23.02 -21.83
C LEU A 95 20.50 24.41 -22.33
N VAL A 96 19.97 25.48 -21.76
CA VAL A 96 20.27 26.86 -22.10
C VAL A 96 21.75 27.16 -21.86
N ASN A 97 22.31 26.72 -20.73
CA ASN A 97 23.73 26.90 -20.43
C ASN A 97 24.62 26.18 -21.46
N GLY A 98 24.24 24.95 -21.86
CA GLY A 98 24.94 24.20 -22.90
C GLY A 98 24.89 24.91 -24.25
N LEU A 99 23.76 25.49 -24.64
CA LEU A 99 23.62 26.27 -25.86
C LEU A 99 24.49 27.55 -25.84
N ARG A 100 24.49 28.29 -24.73
CA ARG A 100 25.32 29.47 -24.55
C ARG A 100 26.80 29.14 -24.61
N ALA A 101 27.25 28.10 -23.89
CA ALA A 101 28.63 27.65 -23.92
C ALA A 101 29.11 27.24 -25.32
N ARG A 102 28.17 26.69 -26.12
CA ARG A 102 28.47 26.33 -27.52
C ARG A 102 28.55 27.55 -28.42
N SER A 103 27.73 28.57 -28.24
CA SER A 103 27.68 29.76 -29.08
C SER A 103 28.76 30.79 -28.74
N GLU A 104 29.05 30.98 -27.47
CA GLU A 104 29.95 32.01 -26.97
C GLU A 104 31.36 31.52 -26.70
N GLY A 105 31.57 30.19 -26.69
CA GLY A 105 32.88 29.56 -26.44
C GLY A 105 33.44 29.78 -25.03
N GLY A 106 32.59 30.27 -24.11
CA GLY A 106 32.94 30.65 -22.74
C GLY A 106 32.72 29.57 -21.71
N PRO A 107 33.34 29.71 -20.52
CA PRO A 107 33.09 28.81 -19.40
C PRO A 107 31.66 28.99 -18.86
N VAL A 108 31.06 27.90 -18.40
CA VAL A 108 29.74 27.91 -17.80
C VAL A 108 29.85 28.26 -16.31
N ILE A 109 29.05 29.21 -15.86
CA ILE A 109 28.98 29.57 -14.44
C ILE A 109 28.14 28.51 -13.71
N ASP A 110 28.70 27.92 -12.66
CA ASP A 110 27.96 27.00 -11.77
C ASP A 110 26.87 27.77 -11.03
N LEU A 111 25.61 27.33 -11.20
CA LEU A 111 24.44 27.96 -10.58
C LEU A 111 24.47 27.95 -9.05
N THR A 112 25.27 27.08 -8.43
CA THR A 112 25.31 26.95 -6.99
C THR A 112 26.44 27.76 -6.34
N THR A 113 27.55 27.93 -7.04
CA THR A 113 28.74 28.58 -6.50
C THR A 113 28.97 29.96 -7.10
N GLY A 114 28.35 30.28 -8.22
CA GLY A 114 28.60 31.51 -9.00
C GLY A 114 30.01 31.57 -9.62
N VAL A 115 30.77 30.47 -9.52
CA VAL A 115 32.13 30.34 -10.01
C VAL A 115 32.14 29.62 -11.35
N GLU A 116 33.13 29.89 -12.19
CA GLU A 116 33.31 29.18 -13.45
C GLU A 116 33.45 27.68 -13.20
N SER A 117 32.63 26.90 -13.90
CA SER A 117 32.64 25.44 -13.80
C SER A 117 33.89 24.90 -14.51
N VAL A 118 34.83 24.45 -13.69
CA VAL A 118 36.11 23.87 -14.19
C VAL A 118 35.94 22.35 -14.27
N GLY A 119 36.27 21.78 -15.45
CA GLY A 119 36.27 20.32 -15.64
C GLY A 119 35.38 19.83 -16.78
N VAL A 120 35.29 18.50 -16.90
CA VAL A 120 34.56 17.82 -17.99
C VAL A 120 33.08 18.21 -18.09
N LEU A 121 32.46 18.58 -16.94
CA LEU A 121 31.06 19.01 -16.89
C LEU A 121 30.89 20.52 -17.09
N GLY A 122 31.95 21.30 -17.10
CA GLY A 122 31.93 22.76 -17.31
C GLY A 122 31.75 23.19 -18.74
N GLY A 123 32.02 22.33 -19.72
CA GLY A 123 31.87 22.63 -21.14
C GLY A 123 30.45 22.36 -21.67
N ALA A 124 30.19 22.80 -22.89
CA ALA A 124 28.90 22.61 -23.59
C ALA A 124 28.45 21.15 -23.57
N THR A 125 29.33 20.20 -23.88
CA THR A 125 29.03 18.76 -23.89
C THR A 125 28.61 18.27 -22.52
N GLY A 126 29.25 18.70 -21.44
CA GLY A 126 28.88 18.33 -20.08
C GLY A 126 27.51 18.88 -19.66
N GLN A 127 27.19 20.10 -20.07
CA GLN A 127 25.88 20.70 -19.82
C GLN A 127 24.76 20.00 -20.57
N PHE A 128 24.99 19.60 -21.84
CA PHE A 128 24.01 18.77 -22.57
C PHE A 128 23.83 17.39 -21.95
N ALA A 129 24.91 16.75 -21.49
CA ALA A 129 24.80 15.48 -20.77
C ALA A 129 23.99 15.60 -19.49
N LEU A 130 24.19 16.67 -18.70
CA LEU A 130 23.39 16.97 -17.51
C LEU A 130 21.93 17.27 -17.86
N ALA A 131 21.68 18.07 -18.90
CA ALA A 131 20.32 18.35 -19.38
C ALA A 131 19.60 17.06 -19.79
N GLY A 132 20.27 16.18 -20.54
CA GLY A 132 19.72 14.89 -20.95
C GLY A 132 19.43 13.99 -19.74
N PHE A 133 20.37 13.87 -18.81
CA PHE A 133 20.19 13.07 -17.60
C PHE A 133 19.01 13.57 -16.74
N VAL A 134 18.98 14.87 -16.43
CA VAL A 134 17.88 15.48 -15.67
C VAL A 134 16.56 15.39 -16.44
N GLY A 135 16.59 15.52 -17.77
CA GLY A 135 15.43 15.33 -18.64
C GLY A 135 14.83 13.92 -18.51
N VAL A 136 15.67 12.88 -18.56
CA VAL A 136 15.23 11.50 -18.34
C VAL A 136 14.63 11.33 -16.94
N LEU A 137 15.27 11.85 -15.91
CA LEU A 137 14.72 11.82 -14.54
C LEU A 137 13.38 12.55 -14.45
N THR A 138 13.23 13.68 -15.15
CA THR A 138 11.97 14.42 -15.25
C THR A 138 10.86 13.57 -15.86
N LEU A 139 11.15 12.84 -16.93
CA LEU A 139 10.18 11.91 -17.56
C LEU A 139 9.77 10.78 -16.60
N PHE A 140 10.71 10.20 -15.86
CA PHE A 140 10.39 9.20 -14.83
C PHE A 140 9.54 9.79 -13.70
N THR A 141 9.84 11.01 -13.26
CA THR A 141 9.05 11.72 -12.24
C THR A 141 7.63 11.98 -12.75
N LEU A 142 7.49 12.43 -13.99
CA LEU A 142 6.20 12.65 -14.65
C LEU A 142 5.41 11.34 -14.76
N TRP A 143 6.05 10.25 -15.19
CA TRP A 143 5.42 8.93 -15.24
C TRP A 143 4.93 8.47 -13.88
N GLY A 144 5.76 8.58 -12.83
CA GLY A 144 5.39 8.27 -11.47
C GLY A 144 4.23 9.13 -10.96
N THR A 145 4.24 10.42 -11.30
CA THR A 145 3.17 11.35 -10.97
C THR A 145 1.86 10.98 -11.68
N ILE A 146 1.89 10.67 -12.97
CA ILE A 146 0.72 10.19 -13.72
C ILE A 146 0.18 8.89 -13.11
N ALA A 147 1.06 7.97 -12.72
CA ALA A 147 0.67 6.73 -12.03
C ALA A 147 -0.01 7.03 -10.68
N LEU A 148 0.44 8.06 -9.95
CA LEU A 148 -0.17 8.52 -8.71
C LEU A 148 -1.57 9.13 -8.96
N TYR A 149 -1.74 9.92 -10.02
CA TYR A 149 -3.05 10.42 -10.44
C TYR A 149 -4.01 9.31 -10.83
N ARG A 150 -3.50 8.27 -11.49
CA ARG A 150 -4.27 7.07 -11.87
C ARG A 150 -4.43 6.07 -10.71
N ARG A 151 -4.06 6.41 -9.50
CA ARG A 151 -4.12 5.56 -8.28
C ARG A 151 -3.45 4.19 -8.49
N ARG A 152 -2.34 4.13 -9.23
CA ARG A 152 -1.60 2.89 -9.46
C ARG A 152 -0.63 2.64 -8.31
N ALA A 153 -0.62 1.43 -7.77
CA ALA A 153 0.30 1.04 -6.70
C ALA A 153 1.79 1.09 -7.14
N SER A 154 2.06 0.98 -8.45
CA SER A 154 3.41 1.13 -9.00
C SER A 154 4.01 2.53 -8.78
N ALA A 155 3.16 3.57 -8.60
CA ALA A 155 3.63 4.92 -8.32
C ALA A 155 4.59 4.98 -7.12
N VAL A 156 4.27 4.26 -6.03
CA VAL A 156 5.09 4.21 -4.81
C VAL A 156 6.50 3.72 -5.14
N ASN A 157 6.61 2.58 -5.82
CA ASN A 157 7.90 1.98 -6.15
C ASN A 157 8.69 2.88 -7.12
N THR A 158 8.05 3.38 -8.18
CA THR A 158 8.72 4.25 -9.17
C THR A 158 9.28 5.51 -8.52
N LEU A 159 8.47 6.19 -7.68
CA LEU A 159 8.90 7.44 -7.03
C LEU A 159 9.95 7.19 -5.95
N THR A 160 9.87 6.07 -5.22
CA THR A 160 10.90 5.69 -4.22
C THR A 160 12.23 5.36 -4.91
N THR A 161 12.20 4.57 -6.00
CA THR A 161 13.41 4.23 -6.77
C THR A 161 14.06 5.49 -7.34
N LEU A 162 13.26 6.43 -7.87
CA LEU A 162 13.75 7.70 -8.36
C LEU A 162 14.43 8.51 -7.26
N THR A 163 13.80 8.60 -6.09
CA THR A 163 14.36 9.32 -4.94
C THR A 163 15.69 8.71 -4.48
N ALA A 164 15.80 7.39 -4.46
CA ALA A 164 17.04 6.70 -4.13
C ALA A 164 18.12 6.94 -5.18
N LEU A 165 17.76 6.86 -6.47
CA LEU A 165 18.68 7.07 -7.59
C LEU A 165 19.29 8.48 -7.62
N VAL A 166 18.52 9.49 -7.28
CA VAL A 166 18.98 10.88 -7.18
C VAL A 166 19.64 11.16 -5.83
N GLY A 167 19.07 10.66 -4.75
CA GLY A 167 19.47 10.96 -3.38
C GLY A 167 20.86 10.43 -3.02
N ILE A 168 21.14 9.16 -3.37
CA ILE A 168 22.44 8.56 -3.01
C ILE A 168 23.62 9.32 -3.63
N PRO A 169 23.67 9.58 -4.95
CA PRO A 169 24.76 10.36 -5.54
C PRO A 169 24.83 11.80 -5.02
N SER A 170 23.68 12.42 -4.71
CA SER A 170 23.63 13.79 -4.20
C SER A 170 24.26 13.93 -2.82
N LEU A 171 24.01 12.96 -1.94
CA LEU A 171 24.62 12.91 -0.61
C LEU A 171 26.15 12.73 -0.67
N VAL A 172 26.62 11.91 -1.62
CA VAL A 172 28.06 11.68 -1.79
C VAL A 172 28.79 12.92 -2.32
N ARG A 173 28.15 13.65 -3.24
CA ARG A 173 28.75 14.85 -3.87
C ARG A 173 28.65 16.12 -3.03
N GLY A 174 27.71 16.20 -2.09
CA GLY A 174 27.55 17.34 -1.19
C GLY A 174 27.18 18.67 -1.86
N ASN A 175 26.70 18.67 -3.12
CA ASN A 175 26.30 19.88 -3.83
C ASN A 175 24.97 20.40 -3.29
N ALA A 176 24.90 21.68 -2.87
CA ALA A 176 23.75 22.28 -2.23
C ALA A 176 22.47 22.18 -3.07
N LEU A 177 22.55 22.41 -4.40
CA LEU A 177 21.40 22.33 -5.30
C LEU A 177 20.86 20.88 -5.37
N LEU A 178 21.73 19.89 -5.48
CA LEU A 178 21.37 18.49 -5.50
C LEU A 178 20.76 18.05 -4.17
N LEU A 179 21.25 18.57 -3.04
CA LEU A 179 20.69 18.30 -1.72
C LEU A 179 19.27 18.87 -1.58
N ILE A 180 19.03 20.09 -2.09
CA ILE A 180 17.68 20.69 -2.11
C ILE A 180 16.71 19.83 -2.93
N VAL A 181 17.11 19.42 -4.16
CA VAL A 181 16.29 18.54 -5.00
C VAL A 181 16.04 17.19 -4.31
N THR A 182 17.07 16.63 -3.68
CA THR A 182 16.93 15.37 -2.94
C THR A 182 15.96 15.52 -1.76
N ALA A 183 16.06 16.58 -0.98
CA ALA A 183 15.13 16.86 0.12
C ALA A 183 13.68 16.97 -0.39
N LEU A 184 13.46 17.67 -1.51
CA LEU A 184 12.16 17.79 -2.16
C LEU A 184 11.60 16.40 -2.56
N LEU A 185 12.41 15.53 -3.14
CA LEU A 185 12.01 14.17 -3.53
C LEU A 185 11.74 13.28 -2.31
N ILE A 186 12.56 13.40 -1.25
CA ILE A 186 12.37 12.66 0.01
C ILE A 186 11.03 13.04 0.64
N ILE A 187 10.72 14.33 0.76
CA ILE A 187 9.44 14.81 1.32
C ILE A 187 8.28 14.23 0.50
N GLY A 188 8.36 14.28 -0.83
CA GLY A 188 7.36 13.70 -1.72
C GLY A 188 7.19 12.19 -1.52
N THR A 189 8.29 11.47 -1.35
CA THR A 189 8.27 10.01 -1.11
C THR A 189 7.64 9.70 0.24
N VAL A 190 7.99 10.41 1.31
CA VAL A 190 7.36 10.26 2.63
C VAL A 190 5.86 10.45 2.55
N LEU A 191 5.37 11.49 1.83
CA LEU A 191 3.94 11.73 1.65
C LEU A 191 3.22 10.54 0.97
N VAL A 192 3.86 9.88 0.01
CA VAL A 192 3.27 8.71 -0.69
C VAL A 192 3.30 7.45 0.18
N TRP A 193 4.27 7.34 1.11
CA TRP A 193 4.39 6.21 2.03
C TRP A 193 3.44 6.30 3.23
N LEU A 194 2.81 7.43 3.48
CA LEU A 194 1.84 7.56 4.57
C LEU A 194 0.73 6.51 4.45
N PRO A 195 0.35 5.84 5.56
CA PRO A 195 -0.64 4.76 5.56
C PRO A 195 -1.95 5.09 4.83
N PRO A 196 -2.55 6.30 5.00
CA PRO A 196 -3.82 6.63 4.34
C PRO A 196 -3.67 6.79 2.81
N VAL A 197 -2.50 7.18 2.30
CA VAL A 197 -2.23 7.28 0.87
C VAL A 197 -1.97 5.89 0.28
N LYS A 198 -1.14 5.09 0.96
CA LYS A 198 -0.76 3.74 0.53
C LYS A 198 -1.96 2.78 0.47
N SER A 199 -2.85 2.83 1.46
CA SER A 199 -4.06 1.99 1.49
C SER A 199 -4.98 2.26 0.30
N ARG A 200 -5.19 3.51 -0.05
CA ARG A 200 -6.02 3.90 -1.21
C ARG A 200 -5.42 3.52 -2.56
N LEU A 201 -4.09 3.57 -2.69
CA LEU A 201 -3.40 3.07 -3.89
C LEU A 201 -3.51 1.55 -4.02
N ARG A 202 -3.58 0.82 -2.91
CA ARG A 202 -3.75 -0.63 -2.86
C ARG A 202 -5.18 -1.05 -3.24
N LYS A 203 -6.22 -0.35 -2.74
CA LYS A 203 -7.63 -0.59 -3.11
C LYS A 203 -7.83 -0.45 -4.62
N GLY A 204 -7.36 0.60 -5.26
CA GLY A 204 -7.47 0.77 -6.71
C GLY A 204 -6.73 -0.32 -7.54
N ARG A 205 -5.94 -1.21 -6.92
CA ARG A 205 -5.41 -2.41 -7.56
C ARG A 205 -6.44 -3.56 -7.53
N VAL A 206 -7.11 -3.73 -6.40
CA VAL A 206 -8.12 -4.78 -6.20
C VAL A 206 -9.32 -4.51 -7.11
N ASP A 207 -9.84 -3.29 -7.12
CA ASP A 207 -10.98 -2.90 -7.95
C ASP A 207 -10.72 -3.18 -9.44
N ARG A 208 -9.55 -2.82 -9.96
CA ARG A 208 -9.15 -3.13 -11.33
C ARG A 208 -8.91 -4.61 -11.61
N ALA A 209 -8.54 -5.39 -10.61
CA ALA A 209 -8.38 -6.83 -10.77
C ALA A 209 -9.74 -7.52 -10.86
N VAL A 210 -10.71 -7.06 -10.07
CA VAL A 210 -12.13 -7.52 -10.11
C VAL A 210 -12.77 -7.14 -11.45
N GLU A 211 -12.61 -5.90 -11.91
CA GLU A 211 -13.12 -5.42 -13.20
C GLU A 211 -12.59 -6.26 -14.38
N ARG A 212 -11.27 -6.52 -14.42
CA ARG A 212 -10.69 -7.40 -15.46
C ARG A 212 -11.14 -8.85 -15.36
N ALA A 213 -11.45 -9.36 -14.17
CA ALA A 213 -11.97 -10.71 -14.00
C ALA A 213 -13.41 -10.78 -14.50
N ALA A 214 -14.22 -9.75 -14.26
CA ALA A 214 -15.58 -9.62 -14.78
C ALA A 214 -15.59 -9.54 -16.31
N ASP A 215 -14.73 -8.71 -16.92
CA ASP A 215 -14.60 -8.58 -18.38
C ASP A 215 -14.22 -9.91 -19.06
N ARG A 216 -13.35 -10.72 -18.40
CA ARG A 216 -12.98 -12.06 -18.93
C ARG A 216 -14.08 -13.09 -18.80
N ALA A 217 -15.00 -12.92 -17.85
CA ALA A 217 -16.12 -13.85 -17.66
C ALA A 217 -17.29 -13.57 -18.62
N THR A 218 -17.32 -12.37 -19.20
CA THR A 218 -18.41 -11.92 -20.12
C THR A 218 -18.02 -11.97 -21.60
N GLY A 219 -16.77 -12.18 -21.95
CA GLY A 219 -16.25 -12.32 -23.32
C GLY A 219 -15.83 -13.76 -23.61
#